data_9e5cee3ce58108b4fed272e9ee22aee9
#
_entry.id   9e5cee3ce58108b4fed272e9ee22aee9
#
_cell.length_a   1.000
_cell.length_b   1.000
_cell.length_c   1.000
_cell.angle_alpha   90.00
_cell.angle_beta   90.00
_cell.angle_gamma   90.00
#
_symmetry.space_group_name_H-M   'P 1'
#
loop_
_entity.id
_entity.type
_entity.pdbx_description
1 polymer ?
#
loop_
_entity_poly.entity_id
_entity_poly.type
_entity_poly.pdbx_seq_one_letter_code
_entity_poly.pdbx_strand_id
1 'polypeptide(L)'
;MRKIETKKLAAAVTALALCAGVLTGCGGAASGTASSTAASSASSEASSEGADEMAAKNVADLIDAIYVQERNEDTDAQCEAAKAAWDALTDTQKELVEGENADPDYFGRDTGDASKDDARNQDDIGDNELLVVSFGTSFNDSRVKDIKGIEDALQAAYPDWSVRRAFTAQIIINHVQARDGEKIDNMQQAMDRAVENGVKNLVVQPTHLMHGAEYDEMMEMIDTYRDKFESVAVAEPLLGEVGSDATIINQDKEDVAKAVTAAAVKEAGYDSLDAAAADKVAFVFMGHGTSHTAKVSYSQM
;
A
#
# COMPACT_ATOMS: atom_id res chain seq x y z
N MET A 1 38.82 -7.16 21.61
CA MET A 1 37.89 -8.29 21.55
C MET A 1 37.03 -8.30 22.80
N ARG A 2 35.80 -7.82 22.70
CA ARG A 2 34.76 -7.95 23.74
C ARG A 2 33.55 -8.61 23.07
N LYS A 3 33.23 -9.83 23.54
CA LYS A 3 32.03 -10.56 23.13
C LYS A 3 30.82 -9.86 23.70
N ILE A 4 29.88 -9.53 22.83
CA ILE A 4 28.53 -9.07 23.20
C ILE A 4 27.65 -10.33 23.21
N GLU A 5 27.14 -10.68 24.38
CA GLU A 5 26.21 -11.78 24.56
C GLU A 5 24.83 -11.31 24.14
N THR A 6 24.24 -11.97 23.15
CA THR A 6 22.84 -11.78 22.73
C THR A 6 21.92 -12.44 23.75
N LYS A 7 21.19 -11.63 24.50
CA LYS A 7 20.07 -12.09 25.34
C LYS A 7 18.87 -12.38 24.44
N LYS A 8 18.51 -13.64 24.33
CA LYS A 8 17.27 -14.09 23.72
C LYS A 8 16.11 -13.63 24.61
N LEU A 9 15.27 -12.72 24.10
CA LEU A 9 13.99 -12.40 24.68
C LEU A 9 12.97 -13.44 24.15
N ALA A 10 12.54 -14.33 25.02
CA ALA A 10 11.45 -15.24 24.71
C ALA A 10 10.12 -14.49 24.87
N ALA A 11 9.43 -14.22 23.78
CA ALA A 11 8.07 -13.73 23.82
C ALA A 11 7.12 -14.89 24.18
N ALA A 12 6.49 -14.81 25.32
CA ALA A 12 5.47 -15.75 25.76
C ALA A 12 4.14 -15.38 25.08
N VAL A 13 3.72 -16.19 24.13
CA VAL A 13 2.36 -16.13 23.57
C VAL A 13 1.40 -16.69 24.63
N THR A 14 0.66 -15.82 25.30
CA THR A 14 -0.38 -16.23 26.25
C THR A 14 -1.70 -16.37 25.47
N ALA A 15 -2.05 -17.59 25.14
CA ALA A 15 -3.37 -17.91 24.59
C ALA A 15 -4.43 -17.63 25.66
N LEU A 16 -5.28 -16.63 25.43
CA LEU A 16 -6.43 -16.36 26.28
C LEU A 16 -7.57 -17.29 25.85
N ALA A 17 -7.78 -18.35 26.65
CA ALA A 17 -8.94 -19.22 26.51
C ALA A 17 -10.17 -18.51 27.07
N LEU A 18 -11.17 -18.20 26.24
CA LEU A 18 -12.48 -17.74 26.65
C LEU A 18 -13.22 -18.90 27.34
N CYS A 19 -13.40 -18.82 28.66
CA CYS A 19 -14.32 -19.66 29.40
C CYS A 19 -15.75 -19.12 29.28
N ALA A 20 -16.58 -19.80 28.48
CA ALA A 20 -18.03 -19.61 28.52
C ALA A 20 -18.59 -20.23 29.80
N GLY A 21 -18.91 -19.39 30.77
CA GLY A 21 -19.60 -19.80 32.01
C GLY A 21 -21.12 -19.78 31.83
N VAL A 22 -21.72 -20.96 31.69
CA VAL A 22 -23.17 -21.14 31.80
C VAL A 22 -23.53 -21.15 33.25
N LEU A 23 -24.24 -20.12 33.75
CA LEU A 23 -24.87 -20.10 35.05
C LEU A 23 -26.36 -20.46 34.92
N THR A 24 -26.68 -21.73 35.16
CA THR A 24 -28.04 -22.15 35.50
C THR A 24 -28.22 -22.07 37.03
N GLY A 25 -29.10 -21.21 37.48
CA GLY A 25 -29.51 -21.11 38.87
C GLY A 25 -31.01 -20.93 38.99
N CYS A 26 -31.66 -21.96 39.52
CA CYS A 26 -33.09 -22.06 39.71
C CYS A 26 -33.53 -21.55 41.11
N GLY A 27 -34.61 -20.77 41.16
CA GLY A 27 -35.64 -20.87 42.18
C GLY A 27 -35.57 -19.98 43.42
N GLY A 28 -36.63 -19.19 43.64
CA GLY A 28 -37.02 -18.65 44.92
C GLY A 28 -37.82 -17.35 44.87
N ALA A 29 -39.12 -17.43 44.95
CA ALA A 29 -40.03 -16.29 45.00
C ALA A 29 -40.03 -15.61 46.38
N ALA A 30 -39.98 -14.26 46.39
CA ALA A 30 -40.63 -13.44 47.43
C ALA A 30 -40.75 -11.97 46.97
N SER A 31 -41.91 -11.43 47.15
CA SER A 31 -42.39 -10.09 46.82
C SER A 31 -41.65 -8.98 47.56
N GLY A 32 -41.37 -7.86 46.85
CA GLY A 32 -40.92 -6.61 47.46
C GLY A 32 -40.71 -5.53 46.43
N THR A 33 -41.62 -4.60 46.36
CA THR A 33 -41.77 -3.32 45.67
C THR A 33 -40.53 -2.59 45.24
N ALA A 34 -40.57 -2.22 43.97
CA ALA A 34 -40.13 -0.95 43.29
C ALA A 34 -38.95 -0.16 43.86
N SER A 35 -37.94 -0.07 43.05
CA SER A 35 -37.02 1.04 42.75
C SER A 35 -35.57 0.56 42.57
N SER A 36 -35.20 0.10 41.38
CA SER A 36 -33.80 -0.04 40.98
C SER A 36 -33.56 -0.35 39.48
N THR A 37 -34.47 0.07 38.59
CA THR A 37 -34.31 -0.19 37.14
C THR A 37 -33.41 0.82 36.44
N ALA A 38 -33.09 1.97 37.04
CA ALA A 38 -32.25 2.99 36.38
C ALA A 38 -30.74 2.83 36.66
N ALA A 39 -30.35 2.20 37.81
CA ALA A 39 -28.92 2.04 38.11
C ALA A 39 -28.26 0.80 37.48
N SER A 40 -29.07 -0.23 37.11
CA SER A 40 -28.59 -1.45 36.49
C SER A 40 -28.34 -1.28 34.97
N SER A 41 -29.14 -0.45 34.30
CA SER A 41 -28.93 -0.13 32.88
C SER A 41 -27.70 0.77 32.70
N ALA A 42 -27.52 1.80 33.52
CA ALA A 42 -26.38 2.70 33.44
C ALA A 42 -25.04 2.01 33.73
N SER A 43 -25.00 1.01 34.64
CA SER A 43 -23.78 0.25 34.91
C SER A 43 -23.47 -0.81 33.85
N SER A 44 -24.48 -1.33 33.16
CA SER A 44 -24.26 -2.25 32.01
C SER A 44 -23.87 -1.51 30.74
N GLU A 45 -24.41 -0.34 30.50
CA GLU A 45 -24.04 0.53 29.38
C GLU A 45 -22.60 1.05 29.54
N ALA A 46 -22.21 1.57 30.70
CA ALA A 46 -20.84 2.03 30.95
C ALA A 46 -19.80 0.89 30.90
N SER A 47 -20.19 -0.37 31.23
CA SER A 47 -19.29 -1.51 31.08
C SER A 47 -19.19 -2.04 29.65
N SER A 48 -20.21 -1.85 28.80
CA SER A 48 -20.19 -2.18 27.39
C SER A 48 -19.41 -1.13 26.60
N GLU A 49 -19.60 0.16 26.87
CA GLU A 49 -18.83 1.25 26.23
C GLU A 49 -17.31 1.08 26.45
N GLY A 50 -16.88 0.82 27.68
CA GLY A 50 -15.45 0.57 27.95
C GLY A 50 -14.90 -0.70 27.31
N ALA A 51 -15.74 -1.72 27.07
CA ALA A 51 -15.34 -2.92 26.35
C ALA A 51 -15.23 -2.67 24.83
N ASP A 52 -16.11 -1.84 24.27
CA ASP A 52 -16.11 -1.46 22.86
C ASP A 52 -14.91 -0.58 22.55
N GLU A 53 -14.60 0.42 23.39
CA GLU A 53 -13.39 1.23 23.28
C GLU A 53 -12.11 0.39 23.35
N MET A 54 -12.06 -0.62 24.24
CA MET A 54 -10.90 -1.50 24.36
C MET A 54 -10.73 -2.40 23.13
N ALA A 55 -11.82 -2.90 22.55
CA ALA A 55 -11.79 -3.69 21.34
C ALA A 55 -11.30 -2.86 20.16
N ALA A 56 -11.81 -1.64 19.99
CA ALA A 56 -11.40 -0.70 18.96
C ALA A 56 -9.92 -0.31 19.11
N LYS A 57 -9.47 0.01 20.33
CA LYS A 57 -8.08 0.31 20.61
C LYS A 57 -7.13 -0.84 20.27
N ASN A 58 -7.50 -2.07 20.57
CA ASN A 58 -6.67 -3.23 20.21
C ASN A 58 -6.48 -3.33 18.69
N VAL A 59 -7.50 -3.03 17.88
CA VAL A 59 -7.39 -3.00 16.42
C VAL A 59 -6.54 -1.83 15.96
N ALA A 60 -6.70 -0.65 16.56
CA ALA A 60 -5.85 0.50 16.27
C ALA A 60 -4.36 0.20 16.52
N ASP A 61 -4.03 -0.42 17.66
CA ASP A 61 -2.65 -0.82 17.99
C ASP A 61 -2.09 -1.84 16.97
N LEU A 62 -2.92 -2.76 16.44
CA LEU A 62 -2.50 -3.70 15.40
C LEU A 62 -2.28 -3.02 14.04
N ILE A 63 -3.12 -2.06 13.67
CA ILE A 63 -2.95 -1.26 12.45
C ILE A 63 -1.68 -0.42 12.55
N ASP A 64 -1.46 0.27 13.66
CA ASP A 64 -0.26 1.08 13.88
C ASP A 64 1.02 0.22 13.80
N ALA A 65 0.97 -1.04 14.24
CA ALA A 65 2.09 -1.98 14.18
C ALA A 65 2.48 -2.40 12.75
N ILE A 66 1.53 -2.38 11.80
CA ILE A 66 1.79 -2.70 10.38
C ILE A 66 2.05 -1.44 9.53
N TYR A 67 1.93 -0.25 10.10
CA TYR A 67 2.20 1.01 9.42
C TYR A 67 3.71 1.32 9.45
N VAL A 68 4.50 0.43 8.81
CA VAL A 68 5.97 0.46 8.81
C VAL A 68 6.52 0.27 7.40
N GLN A 69 7.70 0.84 7.14
CA GLN A 69 8.38 0.75 5.84
C GLN A 69 9.30 -0.47 5.70
N GLU A 70 9.56 -1.18 6.80
CA GLU A 70 10.42 -2.36 6.79
C GLU A 70 9.59 -3.64 6.96
N ARG A 71 9.89 -4.63 6.11
CA ARG A 71 9.34 -5.98 6.23
C ARG A 71 10.25 -6.85 7.08
N ASN A 72 9.65 -7.68 7.93
CA ASN A 72 10.32 -8.72 8.69
C ASN A 72 9.56 -10.06 8.60
N GLU A 73 10.07 -11.09 9.27
CA GLU A 73 9.46 -12.44 9.25
C GLU A 73 8.06 -12.52 9.87
N ASP A 74 7.68 -11.55 10.71
CA ASP A 74 6.37 -11.49 11.38
C ASP A 74 5.32 -10.68 10.60
N THR A 75 5.71 -9.96 9.55
CA THR A 75 4.84 -8.99 8.85
C THR A 75 3.55 -9.63 8.32
N ASP A 76 3.63 -10.81 7.70
CA ASP A 76 2.44 -11.51 7.18
C ASP A 76 1.46 -11.85 8.30
N ALA A 77 1.97 -12.39 9.41
CA ALA A 77 1.15 -12.74 10.56
C ALA A 77 0.54 -11.50 11.23
N GLN A 78 1.26 -10.38 11.25
CA GLN A 78 0.74 -9.10 11.76
C GLN A 78 -0.38 -8.56 10.90
N CYS A 79 -0.25 -8.59 9.57
CA CYS A 79 -1.31 -8.19 8.65
C CYS A 79 -2.56 -9.08 8.78
N GLU A 80 -2.39 -10.39 8.88
CA GLU A 80 -3.48 -11.34 9.09
C GLU A 80 -4.18 -11.12 10.45
N ALA A 81 -3.42 -10.81 11.51
CA ALA A 81 -3.96 -10.52 12.83
C ALA A 81 -4.76 -9.20 12.84
N ALA A 82 -4.26 -8.15 12.20
CA ALA A 82 -4.96 -6.87 12.07
C ALA A 82 -6.30 -7.04 11.35
N LYS A 83 -6.29 -7.77 10.21
CA LYS A 83 -7.51 -8.10 9.47
C LYS A 83 -8.51 -8.87 10.33
N ALA A 84 -8.09 -9.95 10.97
CA ALA A 84 -8.96 -10.79 11.77
C ALA A 84 -9.58 -10.03 12.95
N ALA A 85 -8.81 -9.14 13.57
CA ALA A 85 -9.29 -8.31 14.66
C ALA A 85 -10.30 -7.26 14.17
N TRP A 86 -10.07 -6.62 13.03
CA TRP A 86 -11.02 -5.69 12.39
C TRP A 86 -12.33 -6.40 12.00
N ASP A 87 -12.22 -7.56 11.36
CA ASP A 87 -13.40 -8.33 10.93
C ASP A 87 -14.27 -8.80 12.10
N ALA A 88 -13.69 -8.95 13.29
CA ALA A 88 -14.41 -9.32 14.52
C ALA A 88 -15.14 -8.14 15.17
N LEU A 89 -14.86 -6.89 14.82
CA LEU A 89 -15.54 -5.72 15.36
C LEU A 89 -16.96 -5.59 14.83
N THR A 90 -17.88 -5.11 15.68
CA THR A 90 -19.17 -4.58 15.24
C THR A 90 -19.01 -3.24 14.52
N ASP A 91 -20.03 -2.82 13.76
CA ASP A 91 -19.98 -1.54 13.05
C ASP A 91 -19.77 -0.36 14.04
N THR A 92 -20.40 -0.41 15.22
CA THR A 92 -20.21 0.61 16.25
C THR A 92 -18.79 0.65 16.80
N GLN A 93 -18.13 -0.52 16.95
CA GLN A 93 -16.75 -0.59 17.39
C GLN A 93 -15.77 -0.10 16.33
N LYS A 94 -16.06 -0.34 15.04
CA LYS A 94 -15.25 0.16 13.93
C LYS A 94 -15.20 1.69 13.89
N GLU A 95 -16.31 2.36 14.21
CA GLU A 95 -16.37 3.82 14.30
C GLU A 95 -15.52 4.40 15.46
N LEU A 96 -15.10 3.56 16.41
CA LEU A 96 -14.26 3.95 17.55
C LEU A 96 -12.77 3.69 17.31
N VAL A 97 -12.38 3.10 16.15
CA VAL A 97 -10.98 2.82 15.86
C VAL A 97 -10.23 4.11 15.63
N GLU A 98 -9.32 4.45 16.53
CA GLU A 98 -8.50 5.67 16.48
C GLU A 98 -7.11 5.36 17.06
N GLY A 99 -6.07 5.55 16.25
CA GLY A 99 -4.66 5.34 16.59
C GLY A 99 -3.79 6.44 16.01
N GLU A 100 -2.49 6.24 15.97
CA GLU A 100 -1.55 7.17 15.35
C GLU A 100 -1.75 7.21 13.82
N ASN A 101 -1.96 6.05 13.20
CA ASN A 101 -2.17 5.86 11.77
C ASN A 101 -3.50 5.15 11.47
N ALA A 102 -4.14 4.60 12.48
CA ALA A 102 -5.42 3.92 12.37
C ALA A 102 -6.57 4.91 12.48
N ASP A 103 -7.54 4.79 11.60
CA ASP A 103 -8.81 5.51 11.62
C ASP A 103 -9.95 4.58 11.19
N PRO A 104 -11.23 4.98 11.35
CA PRO A 104 -12.37 4.16 10.95
C PRO A 104 -12.41 3.80 9.46
N ASP A 105 -11.75 4.62 8.62
CA ASP A 105 -11.70 4.42 7.18
C ASP A 105 -10.56 3.47 6.74
N TYR A 106 -9.63 3.10 7.62
CA TYR A 106 -8.43 2.35 7.25
C TYR A 106 -8.74 1.06 6.47
N PHE A 107 -9.65 0.23 6.97
CA PHE A 107 -10.13 -0.97 6.28
C PHE A 107 -11.54 -0.83 5.69
N GLY A 108 -12.34 0.11 6.21
CA GLY A 108 -13.75 0.26 5.86
C GLY A 108 -14.01 1.13 4.65
N ARG A 109 -13.01 1.88 4.17
CA ARG A 109 -13.19 2.80 3.04
C ARG A 109 -13.42 2.06 1.75
N ASP A 110 -14.48 2.42 1.04
CA ASP A 110 -14.71 1.94 -0.32
C ASP A 110 -13.67 2.55 -1.27
N THR A 111 -12.75 1.72 -1.75
CA THR A 111 -11.69 2.10 -2.69
C THR A 111 -11.79 1.36 -4.01
N GLY A 112 -12.91 0.68 -4.26
CA GLY A 112 -13.15 -0.12 -5.44
C GLY A 112 -13.06 -1.62 -5.20
N ASP A 113 -13.04 -2.38 -6.28
CA ASP A 113 -13.12 -3.86 -6.30
C ASP A 113 -11.72 -4.47 -6.46
N ALA A 114 -11.16 -4.98 -5.35
CA ALA A 114 -9.86 -5.64 -5.32
C ALA A 114 -9.77 -6.83 -6.27
N SER A 115 -10.88 -7.54 -6.55
CA SER A 115 -10.89 -8.73 -7.43
C SER A 115 -10.58 -8.43 -8.90
N LYS A 116 -10.55 -7.16 -9.29
CA LYS A 116 -10.17 -6.70 -10.64
C LYS A 116 -8.68 -6.50 -10.83
N ASP A 117 -7.94 -6.55 -9.74
CA ASP A 117 -6.48 -6.44 -9.75
C ASP A 117 -5.83 -7.83 -9.77
N ASP A 118 -4.52 -7.85 -9.96
CA ASP A 118 -3.66 -9.04 -9.95
C ASP A 118 -2.33 -8.62 -9.33
N ALA A 119 -1.86 -9.32 -8.32
CA ALA A 119 -0.57 -9.06 -7.66
C ALA A 119 0.63 -9.22 -8.60
N ARG A 120 0.47 -9.92 -9.73
CA ARG A 120 1.52 -10.18 -10.73
C ARG A 120 2.84 -10.69 -10.14
N ASN A 121 2.72 -11.61 -9.20
CA ASN A 121 3.84 -12.27 -8.52
C ASN A 121 3.91 -13.77 -8.83
N GLN A 122 3.50 -14.15 -10.06
CA GLN A 122 3.49 -15.52 -10.55
C GLN A 122 4.91 -16.11 -10.66
N ASP A 123 4.99 -17.42 -10.52
CA ASP A 123 6.18 -18.23 -10.74
C ASP A 123 6.18 -18.84 -12.16
N ASP A 124 7.24 -19.54 -12.52
CA ASP A 124 7.40 -20.26 -13.80
C ASP A 124 7.25 -19.36 -15.05
N ILE A 125 7.80 -18.17 -15.00
CA ILE A 125 7.62 -17.12 -16.00
C ILE A 125 8.58 -17.19 -17.20
N GLY A 126 9.53 -18.11 -17.19
CA GLY A 126 10.53 -18.27 -18.24
C GLY A 126 11.75 -17.36 -18.09
N ASP A 127 12.50 -17.19 -19.18
CA ASP A 127 13.83 -16.55 -19.14
C ASP A 127 13.78 -15.02 -19.10
N ASN A 128 12.65 -14.38 -19.49
CA ASN A 128 12.56 -12.94 -19.70
C ASN A 128 11.49 -12.32 -18.78
N GLU A 129 11.90 -11.42 -17.92
CA GLU A 129 11.00 -10.69 -17.02
C GLU A 129 11.05 -9.18 -17.27
N LEU A 130 9.88 -8.54 -17.33
CA LEU A 130 9.69 -7.11 -17.25
C LEU A 130 9.05 -6.79 -15.89
N LEU A 131 9.87 -6.32 -14.95
CA LEU A 131 9.44 -5.95 -13.60
C LEU A 131 8.99 -4.49 -13.57
N VAL A 132 7.69 -4.26 -13.36
CA VAL A 132 7.14 -2.91 -13.19
C VAL A 132 7.22 -2.55 -11.71
N VAL A 133 7.94 -1.48 -11.40
CA VAL A 133 8.19 -1.01 -10.04
C VAL A 133 7.44 0.29 -9.80
N SER A 134 6.52 0.27 -8.84
CA SER A 134 5.70 1.42 -8.47
C SER A 134 5.84 1.73 -6.98
N PHE A 135 5.61 2.98 -6.57
CA PHE A 135 5.40 3.29 -5.15
C PHE A 135 4.25 2.45 -4.58
N GLY A 136 3.20 2.30 -5.37
CA GLY A 136 2.01 1.57 -5.00
C GLY A 136 0.87 2.50 -4.56
N THR A 137 -0.30 1.90 -4.43
CA THR A 137 -1.48 2.55 -3.85
C THR A 137 -2.37 1.52 -3.17
N SER A 138 -2.95 1.88 -2.03
CA SER A 138 -3.96 1.06 -1.36
C SER A 138 -5.35 1.21 -1.97
N PHE A 139 -5.58 2.22 -2.83
CA PHE A 139 -6.85 2.41 -3.52
C PHE A 139 -7.00 1.42 -4.68
N ASN A 140 -7.97 0.52 -4.58
CA ASN A 140 -8.22 -0.54 -5.56
C ASN A 140 -8.50 0.00 -6.96
N ASP A 141 -9.34 1.04 -7.08
CA ASP A 141 -9.65 1.66 -8.37
C ASP A 141 -8.41 2.26 -9.05
N SER A 142 -7.53 2.92 -8.28
CA SER A 142 -6.29 3.48 -8.80
C SER A 142 -5.30 2.37 -9.20
N ARG A 143 -5.19 1.30 -8.41
CA ARG A 143 -4.35 0.15 -8.79
C ARG A 143 -4.79 -0.43 -10.13
N VAL A 144 -6.09 -0.64 -10.31
CA VAL A 144 -6.66 -1.22 -11.55
C VAL A 144 -6.54 -0.27 -12.75
N LYS A 145 -6.82 1.02 -12.56
CA LYS A 145 -6.83 1.98 -13.68
C LYS A 145 -5.44 2.43 -14.08
N ASP A 146 -4.61 2.72 -13.10
CA ASP A 146 -3.33 3.38 -13.31
C ASP A 146 -2.20 2.35 -13.38
N ILE A 147 -1.93 1.61 -12.30
CA ILE A 147 -0.79 0.69 -12.24
C ILE A 147 -1.01 -0.50 -13.18
N LYS A 148 -2.11 -1.22 -13.01
CA LYS A 148 -2.46 -2.36 -13.89
C LYS A 148 -2.62 -1.93 -15.34
N GLY A 149 -3.12 -0.72 -15.59
CA GLY A 149 -3.21 -0.17 -16.95
C GLY A 149 -1.85 -0.04 -17.64
N ILE A 150 -0.81 0.40 -16.92
CA ILE A 150 0.58 0.45 -17.41
C ILE A 150 1.09 -0.97 -17.65
N GLU A 151 0.92 -1.87 -16.69
CA GLU A 151 1.37 -3.26 -16.78
C GLU A 151 0.73 -4.02 -17.94
N ASP A 152 -0.57 -3.84 -18.15
CA ASP A 152 -1.31 -4.45 -19.26
C ASP A 152 -0.83 -3.90 -20.62
N ALA A 153 -0.53 -2.60 -20.71
CA ALA A 153 0.02 -2.00 -21.91
C ALA A 153 1.43 -2.55 -22.23
N LEU A 154 2.26 -2.72 -21.22
CA LEU A 154 3.59 -3.32 -21.35
C LEU A 154 3.49 -4.80 -21.76
N GLN A 155 2.61 -5.57 -21.14
CA GLN A 155 2.38 -6.97 -21.50
C GLN A 155 1.89 -7.11 -22.95
N ALA A 156 1.04 -6.20 -23.40
CA ALA A 156 0.57 -6.19 -24.79
C ALA A 156 1.67 -5.82 -25.79
N ALA A 157 2.55 -4.90 -25.40
CA ALA A 157 3.68 -4.47 -26.24
C ALA A 157 4.82 -5.50 -26.30
N TYR A 158 5.01 -6.27 -25.24
CA TYR A 158 6.08 -7.25 -25.07
C TYR A 158 5.52 -8.63 -24.71
N PRO A 159 4.80 -9.31 -25.64
CA PRO A 159 4.08 -10.56 -25.33
C PRO A 159 5.01 -11.74 -24.98
N ASP A 160 6.28 -11.67 -25.38
CA ASP A 160 7.30 -12.70 -25.08
C ASP A 160 8.02 -12.48 -23.73
N TRP A 161 7.63 -11.44 -22.99
CA TRP A 161 8.14 -11.10 -21.67
C TRP A 161 7.04 -11.29 -20.62
N SER A 162 7.41 -11.80 -19.46
CA SER A 162 6.47 -11.89 -18.35
C SER A 162 6.50 -10.58 -17.56
N VAL A 163 5.35 -9.89 -17.53
CA VAL A 163 5.22 -8.64 -16.77
C VAL A 163 4.86 -8.98 -15.33
N ARG A 164 5.71 -8.56 -14.39
CA ARG A 164 5.52 -8.70 -12.95
C ARG A 164 5.51 -7.35 -12.25
N ARG A 165 5.05 -7.33 -11.00
CA ARG A 165 4.87 -6.13 -10.18
C ARG A 165 5.76 -6.17 -8.96
N ALA A 166 6.30 -5.00 -8.56
CA ALA A 166 6.80 -4.74 -7.23
C ALA A 166 6.35 -3.36 -6.75
N PHE A 167 6.11 -3.24 -5.43
CA PHE A 167 5.90 -1.94 -4.79
C PHE A 167 7.10 -1.57 -3.93
N THR A 168 7.40 -0.27 -3.85
CA THR A 168 8.46 0.24 -2.97
C THR A 168 7.94 0.61 -1.58
N ALA A 169 6.66 1.01 -1.46
CA ALA A 169 6.08 1.42 -0.18
C ALA A 169 5.56 0.21 0.62
N GLN A 170 6.33 -0.26 1.60
CA GLN A 170 5.93 -1.39 2.45
C GLN A 170 4.63 -1.12 3.21
N ILE A 171 4.38 0.11 3.64
CA ILE A 171 3.12 0.53 4.28
C ILE A 171 1.91 0.21 3.38
N ILE A 172 2.02 0.49 2.09
CA ILE A 172 0.96 0.21 1.12
C ILE A 172 0.76 -1.30 0.94
N ILE A 173 1.86 -2.06 0.85
CA ILE A 173 1.81 -3.52 0.74
C ILE A 173 1.10 -4.11 1.96
N ASN A 174 1.49 -3.69 3.17
CA ASN A 174 0.88 -4.16 4.41
C ASN A 174 -0.62 -3.83 4.49
N HIS A 175 -1.00 -2.61 4.08
CA HIS A 175 -2.40 -2.19 4.06
C HIS A 175 -3.23 -3.07 3.10
N VAL A 176 -2.75 -3.27 1.87
CA VAL A 176 -3.43 -4.13 0.87
C VAL A 176 -3.54 -5.56 1.37
N GLN A 177 -2.46 -6.10 1.94
CA GLN A 177 -2.47 -7.45 2.48
C GLN A 177 -3.44 -7.58 3.66
N ALA A 178 -3.44 -6.63 4.60
CA ALA A 178 -4.31 -6.67 5.77
C ALA A 178 -5.78 -6.46 5.41
N ARG A 179 -6.12 -5.62 4.43
CA ARG A 179 -7.50 -5.37 4.02
C ARG A 179 -8.02 -6.43 3.07
N ASP A 180 -7.29 -6.68 1.99
CA ASP A 180 -7.77 -7.48 0.84
C ASP A 180 -7.21 -8.91 0.86
N GLY A 181 -6.19 -9.21 1.67
CA GLY A 181 -5.49 -10.50 1.71
C GLY A 181 -4.54 -10.71 0.52
N GLU A 182 -4.35 -9.70 -0.33
CA GLU A 182 -3.51 -9.76 -1.51
C GLU A 182 -2.05 -9.48 -1.15
N LYS A 183 -1.15 -10.39 -1.55
CA LYS A 183 0.29 -10.29 -1.28
C LYS A 183 0.99 -9.72 -2.50
N ILE A 184 1.37 -8.45 -2.44
CA ILE A 184 2.18 -7.79 -3.47
C ILE A 184 3.64 -7.87 -3.03
N ASP A 185 4.52 -8.23 -3.95
CA ASP A 185 5.96 -8.29 -3.66
C ASP A 185 6.52 -6.88 -3.45
N ASN A 186 7.36 -6.70 -2.42
CA ASN A 186 8.26 -5.56 -2.36
C ASN A 186 9.49 -5.81 -3.25
N MET A 187 10.38 -4.82 -3.36
CA MET A 187 11.57 -4.95 -4.22
C MET A 187 12.43 -6.16 -3.90
N GLN A 188 12.69 -6.43 -2.61
CA GLN A 188 13.48 -7.59 -2.20
C GLN A 188 12.81 -8.90 -2.63
N GLN A 189 11.51 -9.04 -2.35
CA GLN A 189 10.74 -10.24 -2.70
C GLN A 189 10.66 -10.46 -4.21
N ALA A 190 10.47 -9.37 -4.98
CA ALA A 190 10.40 -9.44 -6.44
C ALA A 190 11.75 -9.88 -7.05
N MET A 191 12.87 -9.36 -6.54
CA MET A 191 14.20 -9.72 -7.00
C MET A 191 14.56 -11.17 -6.62
N ASP A 192 14.25 -11.59 -5.38
CA ASP A 192 14.45 -12.96 -4.93
C ASP A 192 13.63 -13.94 -5.79
N ARG A 193 12.36 -13.61 -6.06
CA ARG A 193 11.49 -14.42 -6.92
C ARG A 193 11.99 -14.49 -8.36
N ALA A 194 12.52 -13.41 -8.92
CA ALA A 194 13.12 -13.42 -10.26
C ALA A 194 14.31 -14.40 -10.33
N VAL A 195 15.15 -14.41 -9.29
CA VAL A 195 16.27 -15.37 -9.19
C VAL A 195 15.76 -16.81 -9.03
N GLU A 196 14.75 -17.03 -8.18
CA GLU A 196 14.16 -18.36 -7.94
C GLU A 196 13.47 -18.90 -9.21
N ASN A 197 12.84 -18.03 -9.99
CA ASN A 197 12.24 -18.36 -11.29
C ASN A 197 13.28 -18.67 -12.38
N GLY A 198 14.56 -18.42 -12.12
CA GLY A 198 15.62 -18.65 -13.10
C GLY A 198 15.62 -17.66 -14.26
N VAL A 199 15.12 -16.45 -14.03
CA VAL A 199 15.14 -15.36 -15.02
C VAL A 199 16.56 -15.07 -15.45
N LYS A 200 16.78 -14.94 -16.77
CA LYS A 200 18.08 -14.60 -17.35
C LYS A 200 18.15 -13.13 -17.71
N ASN A 201 17.08 -12.62 -18.29
CA ASN A 201 17.00 -11.24 -18.77
C ASN A 201 15.95 -10.48 -17.97
N LEU A 202 16.40 -9.50 -17.18
CA LEU A 202 15.55 -8.65 -16.37
C LEU A 202 15.52 -7.24 -16.96
N VAL A 203 14.32 -6.73 -17.25
CA VAL A 203 14.09 -5.32 -17.54
C VAL A 203 13.26 -4.74 -16.41
N VAL A 204 13.71 -3.66 -15.78
CA VAL A 204 12.97 -2.96 -14.74
C VAL A 204 12.38 -1.67 -15.31
N GLN A 205 11.07 -1.52 -15.21
CA GLN A 205 10.33 -0.32 -15.62
C GLN A 205 9.79 0.38 -14.36
N PRO A 206 10.45 1.44 -13.89
CA PRO A 206 9.89 2.26 -12.82
C PRO A 206 8.69 3.08 -13.33
N THR A 207 7.68 3.24 -12.49
CA THR A 207 6.58 4.18 -12.71
C THR A 207 6.79 5.50 -11.94
N HIS A 208 7.95 5.65 -11.33
CA HIS A 208 8.33 6.86 -10.61
C HIS A 208 8.32 8.08 -11.54
N LEU A 209 7.95 9.24 -10.99
CA LEU A 209 7.85 10.47 -11.76
C LEU A 209 9.24 10.97 -12.20
N MET A 210 10.24 10.85 -11.33
CA MET A 210 11.57 11.44 -11.52
C MET A 210 12.65 10.63 -10.79
N HIS A 211 13.93 10.95 -11.02
CA HIS A 211 15.08 10.46 -10.26
C HIS A 211 15.05 10.99 -8.81
N GLY A 212 14.15 10.48 -7.98
CA GLY A 212 14.01 10.83 -6.57
C GLY A 212 14.65 9.77 -5.67
N ALA A 213 14.50 9.95 -4.35
CA ALA A 213 15.08 9.05 -3.36
C ALA A 213 14.65 7.58 -3.56
N GLU A 214 13.38 7.34 -3.85
CA GLU A 214 12.86 5.99 -4.08
C GLU A 214 13.42 5.33 -5.35
N TYR A 215 13.68 6.13 -6.40
CA TYR A 215 14.36 5.62 -7.59
C TYR A 215 15.82 5.24 -7.26
N ASP A 216 16.50 6.06 -6.48
CA ASP A 216 17.88 5.79 -6.05
C ASP A 216 17.94 4.52 -5.19
N GLU A 217 17.04 4.35 -4.23
CA GLU A 217 16.92 3.15 -3.39
C GLU A 217 16.61 1.89 -4.23
N MET A 218 15.73 2.01 -5.22
CA MET A 218 15.46 0.94 -6.18
C MET A 218 16.72 0.55 -6.95
N MET A 219 17.49 1.52 -7.44
CA MET A 219 18.73 1.28 -8.15
C MET A 219 19.79 0.59 -7.27
N GLU A 220 19.94 1.04 -6.03
CA GLU A 220 20.84 0.40 -5.05
C GLU A 220 20.46 -1.07 -4.82
N MET A 221 19.17 -1.37 -4.69
CA MET A 221 18.69 -2.75 -4.55
C MET A 221 19.00 -3.58 -5.79
N ILE A 222 18.70 -3.08 -6.99
CA ILE A 222 18.96 -3.78 -8.26
C ILE A 222 20.47 -4.08 -8.41
N ASP A 223 21.33 -3.15 -8.05
CA ASP A 223 22.78 -3.32 -8.15
C ASP A 223 23.30 -4.52 -7.33
N THR A 224 22.65 -4.86 -6.23
CA THR A 224 23.01 -6.04 -5.42
C THR A 224 22.67 -7.37 -6.10
N TYR A 225 21.82 -7.35 -7.14
CA TYR A 225 21.35 -8.54 -7.85
C TYR A 225 21.89 -8.68 -9.28
N ARG A 226 22.61 -7.67 -9.83
CA ARG A 226 23.02 -7.67 -11.24
C ARG A 226 23.78 -8.92 -11.66
N ASP A 227 24.59 -9.49 -10.77
CA ASP A 227 25.38 -10.71 -11.03
C ASP A 227 24.56 -12.00 -11.04
N LYS A 228 23.29 -11.97 -10.71
CA LYS A 228 22.36 -13.10 -10.73
C LYS A 228 21.72 -13.34 -12.08
N PHE A 229 21.78 -12.36 -12.97
CA PHE A 229 21.14 -12.38 -14.29
C PHE A 229 22.17 -12.32 -15.43
N GLU A 230 21.81 -12.80 -16.61
CA GLU A 230 22.63 -12.65 -17.81
C GLU A 230 22.61 -11.20 -18.31
N SER A 231 21.47 -10.52 -18.17
CA SER A 231 21.32 -9.10 -18.48
C SER A 231 20.33 -8.41 -17.54
N VAL A 232 20.65 -7.17 -17.15
CA VAL A 232 19.75 -6.27 -16.39
C VAL A 232 19.76 -4.91 -17.05
N ALA A 233 18.58 -4.46 -17.48
CA ALA A 233 18.34 -3.10 -17.96
C ALA A 233 17.31 -2.42 -17.07
N VAL A 234 17.51 -1.13 -16.80
CA VAL A 234 16.57 -0.30 -16.03
C VAL A 234 16.17 0.89 -16.88
N ALA A 235 14.87 1.11 -17.03
CA ALA A 235 14.35 2.25 -17.77
C ALA A 235 14.41 3.52 -16.90
N GLU A 236 14.43 4.66 -17.58
CA GLU A 236 14.32 5.96 -16.95
C GLU A 236 12.93 6.14 -16.30
N PRO A 237 12.83 6.97 -15.24
CA PRO A 237 11.54 7.39 -14.72
C PRO A 237 10.78 8.27 -15.74
N LEU A 238 9.50 8.54 -15.48
CA LEU A 238 8.59 9.19 -16.44
C LEU A 238 9.12 10.52 -17.00
N LEU A 239 9.78 11.34 -16.18
CA LEU A 239 10.35 12.62 -16.61
C LEU A 239 11.81 12.52 -17.09
N GLY A 240 12.35 11.30 -17.17
CA GLY A 240 13.74 11.08 -17.57
C GLY A 240 14.75 11.80 -16.68
N GLU A 241 15.99 11.90 -17.13
CA GLU A 241 17.05 12.59 -16.41
C GLU A 241 16.88 14.12 -16.39
N VAL A 242 17.41 14.75 -15.35
CA VAL A 242 17.53 16.20 -15.29
C VAL A 242 18.65 16.68 -16.23
N GLY A 243 19.70 15.89 -16.39
CA GLY A 243 20.91 16.26 -17.10
C GLY A 243 21.82 17.18 -16.28
N SER A 244 22.96 17.55 -16.88
CA SER A 244 23.95 18.43 -16.26
C SER A 244 23.58 19.92 -16.31
N ASP A 245 22.67 20.30 -17.19
CA ASP A 245 22.15 21.66 -17.36
C ASP A 245 20.64 21.68 -17.17
N ALA A 246 20.21 22.15 -16.01
CA ALA A 246 18.80 22.22 -15.61
C ALA A 246 17.94 23.17 -16.47
N THR A 247 18.56 23.97 -17.34
CA THR A 247 17.84 24.83 -18.31
C THR A 247 17.42 24.09 -19.57
N ILE A 248 17.98 22.91 -19.80
CA ILE A 248 17.67 22.08 -20.99
C ILE A 248 16.53 21.12 -20.57
N ILE A 249 15.38 21.28 -21.24
CA ILE A 249 14.24 20.39 -21.07
C ILE A 249 14.43 19.17 -21.99
N ASN A 250 14.40 17.96 -21.43
CA ASN A 250 14.52 16.74 -22.22
C ASN A 250 13.19 16.40 -22.93
N GLN A 251 13.25 15.47 -23.88
CA GLN A 251 12.08 15.07 -24.68
C GLN A 251 10.99 14.41 -23.82
N ASP A 252 11.37 13.64 -22.79
CA ASP A 252 10.41 12.95 -21.91
C ASP A 252 9.50 13.95 -21.21
N LYS A 253 10.05 15.05 -20.67
CA LYS A 253 9.28 16.11 -20.02
C LYS A 253 8.33 16.81 -21.00
N GLU A 254 8.80 17.09 -22.24
CA GLU A 254 7.95 17.68 -23.27
C GLU A 254 6.77 16.76 -23.62
N ASP A 255 7.01 15.46 -23.74
CA ASP A 255 5.99 14.49 -24.13
C ASP A 255 4.99 14.25 -22.97
N VAL A 256 5.46 14.20 -21.73
CA VAL A 256 4.60 14.14 -20.55
C VAL A 256 3.76 15.41 -20.45
N ALA A 257 4.34 16.60 -20.60
CA ALA A 257 3.59 17.87 -20.57
C ALA A 257 2.47 17.90 -21.64
N LYS A 258 2.77 17.44 -22.86
CA LYS A 258 1.75 17.32 -23.93
C LYS A 258 0.64 16.33 -23.54
N ALA A 259 1.03 15.15 -23.04
CA ALA A 259 0.08 14.09 -22.69
C ALA A 259 -0.86 14.50 -21.55
N VAL A 260 -0.32 15.05 -20.44
CA VAL A 260 -1.15 15.48 -19.29
C VAL A 260 -2.04 16.67 -19.65
N THR A 261 -1.53 17.60 -20.49
CA THR A 261 -2.34 18.73 -20.98
C THR A 261 -3.49 18.23 -21.84
N ALA A 262 -3.23 17.32 -22.79
CA ALA A 262 -4.27 16.75 -23.64
C ALA A 262 -5.34 15.99 -22.83
N ALA A 263 -4.91 15.22 -21.83
CA ALA A 263 -5.82 14.51 -20.93
C ALA A 263 -6.71 15.48 -20.13
N ALA A 264 -6.13 16.54 -19.55
CA ALA A 264 -6.86 17.52 -18.77
C ALA A 264 -7.88 18.30 -19.62
N VAL A 265 -7.50 18.71 -20.84
CA VAL A 265 -8.39 19.38 -21.79
C VAL A 265 -9.57 18.51 -22.15
N LYS A 266 -9.32 17.25 -22.47
CA LYS A 266 -10.37 16.27 -22.79
C LYS A 266 -11.29 16.00 -21.62
N GLU A 267 -10.75 15.81 -20.42
CA GLU A 267 -11.55 15.58 -19.19
C GLU A 267 -12.45 16.78 -18.86
N ALA A 268 -11.98 17.99 -19.14
CA ALA A 268 -12.77 19.22 -19.00
C ALA A 268 -13.81 19.41 -20.12
N GLY A 269 -13.90 18.51 -21.09
CA GLY A 269 -14.88 18.53 -22.18
C GLY A 269 -14.53 19.47 -23.34
N TYR A 270 -13.24 19.84 -23.49
CA TYR A 270 -12.79 20.67 -24.60
C TYR A 270 -12.06 19.88 -25.68
N ASP A 271 -12.21 20.31 -26.94
CA ASP A 271 -11.51 19.70 -28.08
C ASP A 271 -10.05 20.16 -28.18
N SER A 272 -9.71 21.32 -27.62
CA SER A 272 -8.36 21.88 -27.65
C SER A 272 -8.12 22.86 -26.50
N LEU A 273 -6.84 23.13 -26.22
CA LEU A 273 -6.43 24.15 -25.26
C LEU A 273 -6.91 25.56 -25.69
N ASP A 274 -6.91 25.85 -26.99
CA ASP A 274 -7.41 27.13 -27.52
C ASP A 274 -8.91 27.30 -27.28
N ALA A 275 -9.71 26.22 -27.40
CA ALA A 275 -11.13 26.25 -27.10
C ALA A 275 -11.37 26.54 -25.62
N ALA A 276 -10.61 25.90 -24.72
CA ALA A 276 -10.68 26.16 -23.28
C ALA A 276 -10.25 27.61 -22.95
N ALA A 277 -9.20 28.11 -23.58
CA ALA A 277 -8.74 29.48 -23.40
C ALA A 277 -9.77 30.53 -23.88
N ALA A 278 -10.51 30.25 -24.96
CA ALA A 278 -11.59 31.12 -25.44
C ALA A 278 -12.71 31.26 -24.38
N ASP A 279 -12.97 30.19 -23.62
CA ASP A 279 -13.91 30.16 -22.49
C ASP A 279 -13.29 30.64 -21.17
N LYS A 280 -12.05 31.13 -21.19
CA LYS A 280 -11.29 31.61 -20.03
C LYS A 280 -11.03 30.54 -18.97
N VAL A 281 -10.92 29.27 -19.40
CA VAL A 281 -10.52 28.16 -18.55
C VAL A 281 -9.00 28.07 -18.52
N ALA A 282 -8.44 27.87 -17.33
CA ALA A 282 -7.02 27.61 -17.10
C ALA A 282 -6.84 26.26 -16.41
N PHE A 283 -5.83 25.51 -16.86
CA PHE A 283 -5.43 24.26 -16.23
C PHE A 283 -4.25 24.53 -15.31
N VAL A 284 -4.34 24.08 -14.06
CA VAL A 284 -3.28 24.21 -13.07
C VAL A 284 -2.87 22.82 -12.63
N PHE A 285 -1.61 22.46 -12.87
CA PHE A 285 -1.03 21.22 -12.43
C PHE A 285 -0.27 21.45 -11.12
N MET A 286 -0.59 20.68 -10.09
CA MET A 286 0.08 20.76 -8.80
C MET A 286 0.89 19.48 -8.59
N GLY A 287 2.22 19.63 -8.51
CA GLY A 287 3.11 18.54 -8.17
C GLY A 287 3.10 18.23 -6.67
N HIS A 288 3.39 16.98 -6.31
CA HIS A 288 3.56 16.55 -4.92
C HIS A 288 4.68 17.34 -4.21
N GLY A 289 5.75 17.67 -4.94
CA GLY A 289 6.95 18.27 -4.37
C GLY A 289 7.88 17.21 -3.76
N THR A 290 9.13 17.57 -3.58
CA THR A 290 10.14 16.71 -2.93
C THR A 290 11.26 17.59 -2.36
N SER A 291 11.89 17.13 -1.28
CA SER A 291 13.13 17.72 -0.76
C SER A 291 14.37 17.26 -1.55
N HIS A 292 14.26 16.21 -2.35
CA HIS A 292 15.34 15.68 -3.16
C HIS A 292 15.83 16.66 -4.22
N THR A 293 17.06 16.49 -4.70
CA THR A 293 17.65 17.34 -5.76
C THR A 293 16.86 17.26 -7.08
N ALA A 294 16.17 16.15 -7.34
CA ALA A 294 15.28 15.95 -8.49
C ALA A 294 14.09 16.94 -8.54
N LYS A 295 13.84 17.74 -7.50
CA LYS A 295 12.81 18.81 -7.49
C LYS A 295 12.90 19.77 -8.68
N VAL A 296 14.07 19.88 -9.29
CA VAL A 296 14.28 20.71 -10.49
C VAL A 296 13.40 20.26 -11.65
N SER A 297 13.04 18.98 -11.74
CA SER A 297 12.13 18.44 -12.74
C SER A 297 10.77 19.14 -12.76
N TYR A 298 10.28 19.60 -11.60
CA TYR A 298 9.05 20.42 -11.53
C TYR A 298 9.19 21.78 -12.20
N SER A 299 10.40 22.37 -12.18
CA SER A 299 10.66 23.66 -12.84
C SER A 299 10.83 23.50 -14.34
N GLN A 300 11.13 22.30 -14.80
CA GLN A 300 11.32 21.97 -16.22
C GLN A 300 10.01 21.56 -16.92
N MET A 301 9.00 21.12 -16.14
CA MET A 301 7.64 20.84 -16.62
C MET A 301 6.84 22.13 -16.83
#